data_09727eea70921ed2b2a8dfdcc872d194
#
_entry.id   09727eea70921ed2b2a8dfdcc872d194
#
_cell.length_a   1.000
_cell.length_b   1.000
_cell.length_c   1.000
_cell.angle_alpha   90.00
_cell.angle_beta   90.00
_cell.angle_gamma   90.00
#
_symmetry.space_group_name_H-M   'P 1'
#
loop_
_entity.id
_entity.type
_entity.pdbx_description
1 polymer ?
#
loop_
_entity_poly.entity_id
_entity_poly.type
_entity_poly.pdbx_seq_one_letter_code
_entity_poly.pdbx_strand_id
1 'polypeptide(L)'
;GLAAGGKDPFAPFAGAGAPAEAHTPFLRVGSSEQLDTILASAAGKVVMLDFYADWCVSCKEMERFTFSDPRVGEQFEKMLLLQADVTANNAADQALLKRFTLFGPPGIVFFGPDGRELAGTRVIGYQSAEKFLVSLGKVRNRAGAAPVRAAP
;
A
#
# COMPACT_ATOMS: atom_id res chain seq x y z
N GLY A 1 5.36 6.83 31.18
CA GLY A 1 5.87 6.79 30.67
C GLY A 1 5.90 7.09 30.73
N LEU A 2 5.69 7.02 31.17
CA LEU A 2 6.09 7.25 30.75
C LEU A 2 6.21 7.20 30.42
N ALA A 3 5.80 6.79 30.82
CA ALA A 3 6.21 6.79 30.13
C ALA A 3 6.36 6.74 29.74
N ALA A 4 6.02 6.73 30.18
CA ALA A 4 6.38 6.63 29.38
C ALA A 4 6.76 6.56 28.95
N GLY A 5 6.56 6.85 29.52
CA GLY A 5 7.11 6.65 28.78
C GLY A 5 7.17 6.62 28.32
N GLY A 6 7.02 6.75 28.65
CA GLY A 6 7.43 6.64 28.00
C GLY A 6 7.41 6.76 27.68
N LYS A 7 7.42 6.60 27.74
CA LYS A 7 7.72 6.79 27.23
C LYS A 7 7.80 7.14 26.80
N ASP A 8 7.26 7.20 27.34
CA ASP A 8 7.47 7.61 26.76
C ASP A 8 7.48 8.16 26.59
N PRO A 9 7.42 8.30 26.87
CA PRO A 9 7.57 8.74 26.53
C PRO A 9 7.36 9.19 26.17
N PHE A 10 6.87 9.30 26.42
CA PHE A 10 6.73 9.64 25.83
C PHE A 10 6.06 9.52 25.56
N ALA A 11 5.71 9.22 26.16
CA ALA A 11 5.18 8.99 25.77
C ALA A 11 4.60 9.21 25.90
N PRO A 12 4.30 9.45 26.14
CA PRO A 12 3.84 9.46 25.92
C PRO A 12 3.33 9.87 25.84
N PHE A 13 2.78 9.88 25.91
CA PHE A 13 2.48 10.08 25.34
C PHE A 13 2.16 10.20 24.85
N ALA A 14 2.14 10.08 25.20
CA ALA A 14 1.87 9.90 24.57
C ALA A 14 1.40 10.06 24.31
N GLY A 15 1.19 10.13 24.33
CA GLY A 15 0.75 9.85 23.83
C GLY A 15 0.22 10.02 23.54
N ALA A 16 -0.32 9.96 23.66
CA ALA A 16 -0.81 9.74 23.32
C ALA A 16 -1.26 9.86 22.62
N GLY A 17 -1.44 9.81 22.43
CA GLY A 17 -1.83 9.55 21.72
C GLY A 17 -2.11 9.44 20.89
N ALA A 18 -2.21 9.63 20.47
CA ALA A 18 -2.54 9.42 19.57
C ALA A 18 -2.40 8.64 18.95
N PRO A 19 -2.69 8.22 18.73
CA PRO A 19 -2.45 7.38 18.29
C PRO A 19 -2.37 7.19 17.20
N ALA A 20 -2.33 7.17 17.26
CA ALA A 20 -2.38 6.88 16.63
C ALA A 20 -2.36 6.88 15.51
N GLU A 21 -1.90 7.04 15.25
CA GLU A 21 -1.66 7.14 14.12
C GLU A 21 -0.88 6.12 13.79
N ALA A 22 -1.31 5.06 13.87
CA ALA A 22 -0.61 3.95 13.40
C ALA A 22 -0.44 4.22 11.94
N HIS A 23 0.68 4.48 11.53
CA HIS A 23 0.95 4.63 10.12
C HIS A 23 1.11 3.27 9.49
N THR A 24 0.53 3.11 8.32
CA THR A 24 0.75 1.90 7.54
C THR A 24 2.23 1.82 7.19
N PRO A 25 2.88 0.67 7.42
CA PRO A 25 4.32 0.55 7.19
C PRO A 25 4.67 0.34 5.73
N PHE A 26 4.55 1.38 4.94
CA PHE A 26 4.90 1.31 3.53
C PHE A 26 6.40 1.41 3.30
N LEU A 27 6.89 0.60 2.36
CA LEU A 27 8.24 0.76 1.85
C LEU A 27 8.16 1.68 0.63
N ARG A 28 8.97 2.73 0.62
CA ARG A 28 8.92 3.70 -0.48
C ARG A 28 9.60 3.17 -1.73
N VAL A 29 8.99 3.48 -2.86
CA VAL A 29 9.50 3.12 -4.19
C VAL A 29 9.59 4.39 -5.02
N GLY A 30 10.77 4.69 -5.52
CA GLY A 30 11.01 5.96 -6.22
C GLY A 30 11.15 5.85 -7.73
N SER A 31 11.20 4.65 -8.28
CA SER A 31 11.39 4.49 -9.73
C SER A 31 10.89 3.14 -10.21
N SER A 32 10.70 3.02 -11.52
CA SER A 32 10.33 1.76 -12.14
C SER A 32 11.37 0.68 -11.89
N GLU A 33 12.65 1.04 -11.99
CA GLU A 33 13.72 0.09 -11.77
C GLU A 33 13.73 -0.45 -10.36
N GLN A 34 13.51 0.44 -9.40
CA GLN A 34 13.44 0.02 -8.01
C GLN A 34 12.24 -0.91 -7.78
N LEU A 35 11.11 -0.58 -8.38
CA LEU A 35 9.93 -1.43 -8.29
C LEU A 35 10.23 -2.83 -8.83
N ASP A 36 10.85 -2.92 -10.00
CA ASP A 36 11.17 -4.21 -10.60
C ASP A 36 12.09 -5.03 -9.71
N THR A 37 13.09 -4.39 -9.10
CA THR A 37 14.00 -5.06 -8.18
C THR A 37 13.23 -5.64 -6.99
N ILE A 38 12.32 -4.85 -6.43
CA ILE A 38 11.54 -5.28 -5.28
C ILE A 38 10.60 -6.43 -5.67
N LEU A 39 9.94 -6.32 -6.80
CA LEU A 39 9.02 -7.37 -7.25
C LEU A 39 9.77 -8.68 -7.48
N ALA A 40 10.99 -8.60 -7.99
CA ALA A 40 11.79 -9.80 -8.22
C ALA A 40 12.16 -10.50 -6.91
N SER A 41 12.30 -9.75 -5.83
CA SER A 41 12.70 -10.32 -4.54
C SER A 41 11.54 -10.58 -3.60
N ALA A 42 10.31 -10.29 -4.02
CA ALA A 42 9.14 -10.45 -3.15
C ALA A 42 8.43 -11.77 -3.38
N ALA A 43 9.18 -12.77 -3.81
CA ALA A 43 8.60 -14.06 -4.19
C ALA A 43 7.67 -14.61 -3.12
N GLY A 44 6.50 -15.06 -3.55
CA GLY A 44 5.55 -15.71 -2.67
C GLY A 44 4.61 -14.78 -1.94
N LYS A 45 4.81 -13.46 -2.03
CA LYS A 45 3.92 -12.53 -1.36
C LYS A 45 3.11 -11.73 -2.37
N VAL A 46 1.90 -11.39 -1.97
CA VAL A 46 1.12 -10.41 -2.70
C VAL A 46 1.70 -9.04 -2.38
N VAL A 47 1.84 -8.21 -3.39
CA VAL A 47 2.42 -6.87 -3.24
C VAL A 47 1.36 -5.83 -3.56
N MET A 48 1.26 -4.82 -2.72
CA MET A 48 0.38 -3.68 -2.95
C MET A 48 1.25 -2.46 -3.24
N LEU A 49 0.98 -1.80 -4.36
CA LEU A 49 1.66 -0.55 -4.71
C LEU A 49 0.65 0.58 -4.64
N ASP A 50 0.84 1.46 -3.67
CA ASP A 50 -0.04 2.58 -3.42
C ASP A 50 0.58 3.87 -3.93
N PHE A 51 -0.12 4.57 -4.82
CA PHE A 51 0.32 5.88 -5.29
C PHE A 51 -0.24 6.96 -4.40
N TYR A 52 0.64 7.81 -3.90
CA TYR A 52 0.34 8.80 -2.87
C TYR A 52 0.97 10.14 -3.21
N ALA A 53 0.34 11.20 -2.75
CA ALA A 53 0.96 12.54 -2.78
C ALA A 53 0.45 13.35 -1.60
N ASP A 54 1.29 14.25 -1.11
CA ASP A 54 0.92 15.10 0.03
C ASP A 54 -0.28 15.98 -0.29
N TRP A 55 -0.44 16.37 -1.56
CA TRP A 55 -1.54 17.21 -1.99
C TRP A 55 -2.80 16.44 -2.36
N CYS A 56 -2.80 15.13 -2.18
CA CYS A 56 -3.93 14.28 -2.56
C CYS A 56 -4.85 14.07 -1.36
N VAL A 57 -5.99 14.75 -1.35
CA VAL A 57 -6.94 14.68 -0.24
C VAL A 57 -7.47 13.26 -0.06
N SER A 58 -7.83 12.60 -1.18
CA SER A 58 -8.35 11.22 -1.10
C SER A 58 -7.32 10.25 -0.54
N CYS A 59 -6.03 10.48 -0.82
CA CYS A 59 -4.97 9.66 -0.25
C CYS A 59 -4.95 9.77 1.26
N LYS A 60 -5.10 11.01 1.76
CA LYS A 60 -5.14 11.25 3.21
C LYS A 60 -6.35 10.57 3.84
N GLU A 61 -7.48 10.64 3.15
CA GLU A 61 -8.69 9.99 3.64
C GLU A 61 -8.54 8.48 3.67
N MET A 62 -7.88 7.91 2.68
CA MET A 62 -7.61 6.47 2.69
C MET A 62 -6.78 6.10 3.90
N GLU A 63 -5.74 6.88 4.20
CA GLU A 63 -4.91 6.60 5.37
C GLU A 63 -5.70 6.70 6.65
N ARG A 64 -6.53 7.73 6.75
CA ARG A 64 -7.24 8.01 7.98
C ARG A 64 -8.41 7.08 8.24
N PHE A 65 -9.17 6.75 7.22
CA PHE A 65 -10.44 6.03 7.39
C PHE A 65 -10.41 4.59 6.92
N THR A 66 -9.51 4.23 6.04
CA THR A 66 -9.50 2.92 5.41
C THR A 66 -8.34 2.06 5.89
N PHE A 67 -7.12 2.56 5.71
CA PHE A 67 -5.94 1.78 6.10
C PHE A 67 -5.82 1.64 7.61
N SER A 68 -6.41 2.54 8.36
CA SER A 68 -6.39 2.48 9.83
C SER A 68 -7.39 1.47 10.41
N ASP A 69 -8.27 0.93 9.58
CA ASP A 69 -9.23 -0.06 10.06
C ASP A 69 -8.49 -1.34 10.44
N PRO A 70 -8.71 -1.87 11.66
CA PRO A 70 -7.97 -3.06 12.09
C PRO A 70 -8.15 -4.27 11.18
N ARG A 71 -9.30 -4.40 10.55
CA ARG A 71 -9.55 -5.52 9.63
C ARG A 71 -8.69 -5.40 8.38
N VAL A 72 -8.47 -4.17 7.92
CA VAL A 72 -7.58 -3.91 6.78
C VAL A 72 -6.14 -4.17 7.21
N GLY A 73 -5.78 -3.70 8.40
CA GLY A 73 -4.43 -3.92 8.94
C GLY A 73 -4.07 -5.40 9.03
N GLU A 74 -5.03 -6.23 9.41
CA GLU A 74 -4.81 -7.68 9.46
C GLU A 74 -4.45 -8.24 8.09
N GLN A 75 -5.15 -7.78 7.05
CA GLN A 75 -4.87 -8.22 5.69
C GLN A 75 -3.47 -7.76 5.26
N PHE A 76 -3.12 -6.53 5.63
CA PHE A 76 -1.84 -5.94 5.26
C PHE A 76 -0.65 -6.70 5.83
N GLU A 77 -0.82 -7.36 6.98
CA GLU A 77 0.28 -8.11 7.59
C GLU A 77 0.77 -9.26 6.70
N LYS A 78 -0.06 -9.71 5.80
CA LYS A 78 0.28 -10.82 4.91
C LYS A 78 0.84 -10.36 3.58
N MET A 79 0.98 -9.05 3.39
CA MET A 79 1.34 -8.46 2.11
C MET A 79 2.61 -7.64 2.22
N LEU A 80 3.26 -7.42 1.11
CA LEU A 80 4.33 -6.44 1.03
C LEU A 80 3.71 -5.13 0.55
N LEU A 81 3.85 -4.08 1.35
CA LEU A 81 3.21 -2.80 1.07
C LEU A 81 4.22 -1.80 0.55
N LEU A 82 4.02 -1.35 -0.67
CA LEU A 82 4.87 -0.37 -1.33
C LEU A 82 4.09 0.93 -1.55
N GLN A 83 4.79 2.06 -1.47
CA GLN A 83 4.17 3.34 -1.74
C GLN A 83 5.07 4.16 -2.65
N ALA A 84 4.48 4.65 -3.72
CA ALA A 84 5.14 5.57 -4.62
C ALA A 84 4.62 6.97 -4.29
N ASP A 85 5.47 7.79 -3.67
CA ASP A 85 5.11 9.16 -3.34
C ASP A 85 5.42 10.04 -4.54
N VAL A 86 4.39 10.48 -5.22
CA VAL A 86 4.53 11.27 -6.44
C VAL A 86 4.29 12.75 -6.18
N THR A 87 4.47 13.19 -4.93
CA THR A 87 4.26 14.59 -4.57
C THR A 87 5.04 15.55 -5.46
N ALA A 88 6.29 15.22 -5.73
CA ALA A 88 7.15 16.10 -6.54
C ALA A 88 6.81 16.06 -8.02
N ASN A 89 6.13 15.02 -8.47
CA ASN A 89 5.75 14.83 -9.86
C ASN A 89 6.96 14.99 -10.81
N ASN A 90 8.10 14.43 -10.38
CA ASN A 90 9.32 14.51 -11.17
C ASN A 90 9.28 13.45 -12.28
N ALA A 91 10.35 13.36 -13.06
CA ALA A 91 10.39 12.46 -14.21
C ALA A 91 10.18 10.99 -13.80
N ALA A 92 10.78 10.57 -12.69
CA ALA A 92 10.62 9.19 -12.22
C ALA A 92 9.18 8.93 -11.78
N ASP A 93 8.56 9.90 -11.09
CA ASP A 93 7.16 9.80 -10.67
C ASP A 93 6.24 9.67 -11.88
N GLN A 94 6.48 10.51 -12.88
CA GLN A 94 5.65 10.50 -14.09
C GLN A 94 5.82 9.19 -14.84
N ALA A 95 7.03 8.65 -14.88
CA ALA A 95 7.28 7.37 -15.54
C ALA A 95 6.54 6.23 -14.86
N LEU A 96 6.51 6.23 -13.51
CA LEU A 96 5.76 5.22 -12.78
C LEU A 96 4.27 5.32 -13.05
N LEU A 97 3.72 6.54 -12.99
CA LEU A 97 2.30 6.74 -13.28
C LEU A 97 1.95 6.28 -14.69
N LYS A 98 2.79 6.63 -15.64
CA LYS A 98 2.58 6.28 -17.04
C LYS A 98 2.65 4.77 -17.24
N ARG A 99 3.57 4.11 -16.56
CA ARG A 99 3.72 2.66 -16.65
C ARG A 99 2.40 1.96 -16.34
N PHE A 100 1.65 2.45 -15.37
CA PHE A 100 0.38 1.86 -14.97
C PHE A 100 -0.82 2.57 -15.55
N THR A 101 -0.59 3.53 -16.44
CA THR A 101 -1.67 4.29 -17.10
C THR A 101 -2.54 5.00 -16.07
N LEU A 102 -1.89 5.58 -15.06
CA LEU A 102 -2.57 6.35 -14.02
C LEU A 102 -2.37 7.83 -14.26
N PHE A 103 -3.43 8.61 -14.07
CA PHE A 103 -3.32 10.06 -14.18
C PHE A 103 -2.76 10.69 -12.94
N GLY A 104 -2.91 10.04 -11.80
CA GLY A 104 -2.43 10.55 -10.53
C GLY A 104 -2.97 9.73 -9.37
N PRO A 105 -2.58 10.09 -8.13
CA PRO A 105 -3.11 9.40 -6.96
C PRO A 105 -4.54 9.85 -6.66
N PRO A 106 -5.33 9.05 -5.93
CA PRO A 106 -4.93 7.76 -5.41
C PRO A 106 -5.16 6.65 -6.43
N GLY A 107 -4.25 5.71 -6.43
CA GLY A 107 -4.39 4.52 -7.25
C GLY A 107 -3.59 3.40 -6.61
N ILE A 108 -4.15 2.22 -6.58
CA ILE A 108 -3.51 1.06 -5.98
C ILE A 108 -3.47 -0.08 -6.98
N VAL A 109 -2.29 -0.66 -7.13
CA VAL A 109 -2.05 -1.78 -8.04
C VAL A 109 -1.58 -2.96 -7.21
N PHE A 110 -2.09 -4.14 -7.50
CA PHE A 110 -1.72 -5.35 -6.75
C PHE A 110 -0.98 -6.32 -7.66
N PHE A 111 0.03 -6.96 -7.09
CA PHE A 111 0.84 -7.95 -7.80
C PHE A 111 0.76 -9.29 -7.08
N GLY A 112 0.73 -10.35 -7.84
CA GLY A 112 0.64 -11.70 -7.29
C GLY A 112 2.00 -12.24 -6.88
N PRO A 113 2.00 -13.47 -6.36
CA PRO A 113 3.25 -14.10 -5.92
C PRO A 113 4.28 -14.27 -7.02
N ASP A 114 3.87 -14.22 -8.28
CA ASP A 114 4.78 -14.33 -9.42
C ASP A 114 5.33 -12.96 -9.86
N GLY A 115 4.98 -11.89 -9.16
CA GLY A 115 5.46 -10.55 -9.49
C GLY A 115 4.68 -9.85 -10.60
N ARG A 116 3.62 -10.47 -11.10
CA ARG A 116 2.80 -9.87 -12.15
C ARG A 116 1.57 -9.21 -11.57
N GLU A 117 1.12 -8.16 -12.23
CA GLU A 117 -0.09 -7.48 -11.79
C GLU A 117 -1.28 -8.43 -11.83
N LEU A 118 -2.10 -8.38 -10.79
CA LEU A 118 -3.34 -9.15 -10.73
C LEU A 118 -4.42 -8.39 -11.49
N ALA A 119 -4.83 -8.94 -12.61
CA ALA A 119 -5.79 -8.27 -13.49
C ALA A 119 -7.11 -8.00 -12.78
N GLY A 120 -7.67 -6.83 -13.04
CA GLY A 120 -9.00 -6.48 -12.53
C GLY A 120 -9.08 -6.18 -11.06
N THR A 121 -7.94 -5.92 -10.40
CA THR A 121 -7.94 -5.68 -8.94
C THR A 121 -7.55 -4.27 -8.55
N ARG A 122 -7.32 -3.38 -9.51
CA ARG A 122 -6.90 -2.02 -9.17
C ARG A 122 -7.97 -1.30 -8.37
N VAL A 123 -7.50 -0.45 -7.47
CA VAL A 123 -8.39 0.43 -6.72
C VAL A 123 -8.06 1.84 -7.15
N ILE A 124 -9.03 2.50 -7.80
CA ILE A 124 -8.85 3.86 -8.29
C ILE A 124 -9.77 4.76 -7.50
N GLY A 125 -9.20 5.77 -6.85
CA GLY A 125 -9.99 6.68 -6.04
C GLY A 125 -10.19 6.16 -4.63
N TYR A 126 -10.93 6.92 -3.85
CA TYR A 126 -11.21 6.60 -2.46
C TYR A 126 -12.12 5.39 -2.32
N GLN A 127 -11.82 4.53 -1.36
CA GLN A 127 -12.74 3.46 -0.94
C GLN A 127 -12.83 3.46 0.57
N SER A 128 -14.03 3.26 1.08
CA SER A 128 -14.25 3.06 2.50
C SER A 128 -13.60 1.74 2.94
N ALA A 129 -13.49 1.54 4.25
CA ALA A 129 -12.93 0.30 4.76
C ALA A 129 -13.72 -0.91 4.28
N GLU A 130 -15.06 -0.83 4.30
CA GLU A 130 -15.89 -1.95 3.83
C GLU A 130 -15.64 -2.28 2.37
N LYS A 131 -15.60 -1.26 1.53
CA LYS A 131 -15.34 -1.47 0.12
C LYS A 131 -13.95 -2.01 -0.12
N PHE A 132 -12.99 -1.48 0.61
CA PHE A 132 -11.61 -1.90 0.46
C PHE A 132 -11.42 -3.36 0.86
N LEU A 133 -12.15 -3.80 1.90
CA LEU A 133 -12.11 -5.21 2.29
C LEU A 133 -12.64 -6.11 1.18
N VAL A 134 -13.68 -5.67 0.48
CA VAL A 134 -14.18 -6.41 -0.68
C VAL A 134 -13.11 -6.45 -1.76
N SER A 135 -12.45 -5.33 -2.02
CA SER A 135 -11.37 -5.29 -2.99
C SER A 135 -10.23 -6.23 -2.62
N LEU A 136 -9.86 -6.26 -1.34
CA LEU A 136 -8.81 -7.19 -0.88
C LEU A 136 -9.24 -8.63 -1.03
N GLY A 137 -10.53 -8.92 -0.89
CA GLY A 137 -11.07 -10.25 -1.16
C GLY A 137 -10.85 -10.68 -2.60
N LYS A 138 -11.08 -9.75 -3.53
CA LYS A 138 -10.81 -10.02 -4.95
C LYS A 138 -9.33 -10.28 -5.18
N VAL A 139 -8.48 -9.52 -4.51
CA VAL A 139 -7.03 -9.71 -4.63
C VAL A 139 -6.65 -11.11 -4.19
N ARG A 140 -7.17 -11.55 -3.04
CA ARG A 140 -6.88 -12.91 -2.55
C ARG A 140 -7.36 -13.97 -3.54
N ASN A 141 -8.55 -13.80 -4.08
CA ASN A 141 -9.08 -14.75 -5.05
C ASN A 141 -8.23 -14.80 -6.31
N ARG A 142 -7.83 -13.66 -6.82
CA ARG A 142 -6.99 -13.63 -8.01
C ARG A 142 -5.61 -14.21 -7.75
N ALA A 143 -5.03 -13.90 -6.59
CA ALA A 143 -3.72 -14.42 -6.24
C ALA A 143 -3.77 -15.94 -6.10
N GLY A 144 -4.83 -16.46 -5.49
CA GLY A 144 -4.99 -17.90 -5.34
C GLY A 144 -5.25 -18.62 -6.65
N ALA A 145 -5.87 -17.93 -7.62
CA ALA A 145 -6.15 -18.50 -8.93
C ALA A 145 -5.03 -18.26 -9.93
N ALA A 146 -4.03 -17.44 -9.58
CA ALA A 146 -2.94 -17.16 -10.49
C ALA A 146 -2.19 -18.45 -10.80
N PRO A 147 -1.70 -18.59 -12.01
CA PRO A 147 -0.96 -19.79 -12.38
C PRO A 147 0.24 -19.90 -11.48
N VAL A 148 0.44 -21.08 -11.02
CA VAL A 148 1.55 -21.31 -10.23
C VAL A 148 2.68 -21.24 -11.17
N ARG A 149 3.69 -20.58 -10.84
CA ARG A 149 4.73 -20.46 -11.60
C ARG A 149 5.22 -21.67 -11.93
N ALA A 150 4.92 -22.06 -12.66
CA ALA A 150 5.33 -23.09 -13.11
C ALA A 150 6.16 -23.75 -12.93
N ALA A 151 5.98 -24.14 -12.78
CA ALA A 151 6.52 -24.87 -12.59
C ALA A 151 7.06 -25.24 -13.45
N PRO A 152 7.51 -25.21 -13.66
CA PRO A 152 8.10 -25.57 -14.40
C PRO A 152 7.97 -26.40 -14.67
#